data_f8fc25a6cfa0f0762d598c7747b4e8a1
#
_entry.id   f8fc25a6cfa0f0762d598c7747b4e8a1
#
_cell.length_a   1.000
_cell.length_b   1.000
_cell.length_c   1.000
_cell.angle_alpha   90.00
_cell.angle_beta   90.00
_cell.angle_gamma   90.00
#
_symmetry.space_group_name_H-M   'P 1'
#
loop_
_entity.id
_entity.type
_entity.pdbx_description
1 polymer ?
#
loop_
_entity_poly.entity_id
_entity_poly.type
_entity_poly.pdbx_seq_one_letter_code
_entity_poly.pdbx_strand_id
1 'polypeptide(L)'
;MDALCTKSATELSDLIKKNETSSKEVVEAHLNRISEINPELNAITLTLGKSALEAAEKADNANEEDRKKPFHGVPFTIKENIDFKGTPTTNGIPLLAESMPPRNAPIVDRMIKAGAIPIGRTNLPEMGMRLDTDNPLRGRTFNPWNKELTPGGSSGGEAAAIATGMSPFGLGNDIGGSLRNPAYCCGIASLKPSIGRLPFVNSIEPFIDMGIASAFITDGPMARSVKDLRKGLSVMAGRHIEDPQSVDAPLSGSVPEKPKAALVKDISNFKLPEATIREIEKAGSILSKNGWLVEEVEAPEVERVVEIWGTVLNNGLLEALPDEMFKPETVEYLHRFSEPFITNGINLEEALIERRRLRRLWSSFLTEYTVCIGPTWSNLPWPINTDLDPDKGDSVLKESFIFIAPGNCLGIPSVALPMGVADGLPTGIQIYSELYREDLCLLAAEIIEKERDCPTPIDPVC
;
A
#
# COMPACT_ATOMS: atom_id res chain seq x y z
N MET A 1 13.18 14.23 -17.00
CA MET A 1 11.80 14.11 -16.47
C MET A 1 11.05 15.41 -16.64
N ASP A 2 9.81 15.39 -17.15
CA ASP A 2 8.95 16.56 -17.29
C ASP A 2 8.58 17.14 -15.90
N ALA A 3 8.49 18.48 -15.78
CA ALA A 3 8.14 19.14 -14.54
C ALA A 3 6.76 18.76 -14.00
N LEU A 4 5.78 18.43 -14.86
CA LEU A 4 4.46 17.95 -14.44
C LEU A 4 4.55 16.56 -13.75
N CYS A 5 5.45 15.69 -14.18
CA CYS A 5 5.67 14.37 -13.54
C CYS A 5 6.28 14.48 -12.14
N THR A 6 6.89 15.62 -11.78
CA THR A 6 7.43 15.85 -10.43
C THR A 6 6.38 16.33 -9.43
N LYS A 7 5.22 16.80 -9.89
CA LYS A 7 4.15 17.34 -9.04
C LYS A 7 3.37 16.25 -8.34
N SER A 8 2.85 16.55 -7.15
CA SER A 8 1.88 15.73 -6.44
C SER A 8 0.51 15.79 -7.14
N ALA A 9 -0.35 14.79 -6.89
CA ALA A 9 -1.71 14.78 -7.45
C ALA A 9 -2.52 16.02 -7.04
N THR A 10 -2.31 16.52 -5.82
CA THR A 10 -2.96 17.74 -5.33
C THR A 10 -2.46 18.96 -6.08
N GLU A 11 -1.14 19.12 -6.27
CA GLU A 11 -0.57 20.23 -7.03
C GLU A 11 -1.06 20.24 -8.47
N LEU A 12 -1.09 19.08 -9.14
CA LEU A 12 -1.62 18.96 -10.50
C LEU A 12 -3.09 19.39 -10.59
N SER A 13 -3.93 18.92 -9.67
CA SER A 13 -5.34 19.35 -9.61
C SER A 13 -5.46 20.87 -9.40
N ASP A 14 -4.60 21.47 -8.58
CA ASP A 14 -4.62 22.90 -8.31
C ASP A 14 -4.16 23.72 -9.53
N LEU A 15 -3.14 23.26 -10.27
CA LEU A 15 -2.65 23.86 -11.50
C LEU A 15 -3.73 23.83 -12.61
N ILE A 16 -4.40 22.69 -12.79
CA ILE A 16 -5.49 22.54 -13.77
C ILE A 16 -6.66 23.48 -13.43
N LYS A 17 -7.06 23.54 -12.16
CA LYS A 17 -8.15 24.44 -11.71
C LYS A 17 -7.85 25.92 -11.92
N LYS A 18 -6.58 26.31 -11.82
CA LYS A 18 -6.12 27.69 -12.07
C LYS A 18 -5.88 28.00 -13.54
N ASN A 19 -6.05 27.02 -14.44
CA ASN A 19 -5.69 27.09 -15.86
C ASN A 19 -4.18 27.41 -16.08
N GLU A 20 -3.31 26.99 -15.17
CA GLU A 20 -1.85 27.08 -15.32
C GLU A 20 -1.30 25.93 -16.16
N THR A 21 -2.05 24.84 -16.30
CA THR A 21 -1.88 23.73 -17.24
C THR A 21 -3.25 23.13 -17.57
N SER A 22 -3.33 22.29 -18.59
CA SER A 22 -4.52 21.50 -18.94
C SER A 22 -4.41 20.07 -18.45
N SER A 23 -5.54 19.40 -18.30
CA SER A 23 -5.60 17.96 -18.00
C SER A 23 -4.92 17.15 -19.10
N LYS A 24 -5.10 17.58 -20.38
CA LYS A 24 -4.46 16.94 -21.52
C LYS A 24 -2.93 17.00 -21.43
N GLU A 25 -2.34 18.16 -21.15
CA GLU A 25 -0.89 18.30 -20.96
C GLU A 25 -0.36 17.41 -19.82
N VAL A 26 -1.08 17.37 -18.70
CA VAL A 26 -0.70 16.52 -17.55
C VAL A 26 -0.75 15.03 -17.93
N VAL A 27 -1.81 14.57 -18.59
CA VAL A 27 -1.94 13.17 -19.02
C VAL A 27 -0.89 12.82 -20.08
N GLU A 28 -0.65 13.68 -21.06
CA GLU A 28 0.39 13.50 -22.09
C GLU A 28 1.79 13.39 -21.45
N ALA A 29 2.13 14.24 -20.49
CA ALA A 29 3.41 14.19 -19.79
C ALA A 29 3.64 12.84 -19.10
N HIS A 30 2.62 12.33 -18.39
CA HIS A 30 2.71 11.04 -17.71
C HIS A 30 2.73 9.85 -18.70
N LEU A 31 1.96 9.89 -19.79
CA LEU A 31 2.01 8.86 -20.84
C LEU A 31 3.38 8.83 -21.53
N ASN A 32 3.99 9.97 -21.79
CA ASN A 32 5.35 10.06 -22.32
C ASN A 32 6.34 9.46 -21.31
N ARG A 33 6.20 9.76 -20.02
CA ARG A 33 7.04 9.20 -18.97
C ARG A 33 6.89 7.68 -18.86
N ILE A 34 5.68 7.14 -18.99
CA ILE A 34 5.44 5.70 -19.08
C ILE A 34 6.18 5.11 -20.28
N SER A 35 6.07 5.70 -21.45
CA SER A 35 6.74 5.23 -22.67
C SER A 35 8.28 5.24 -22.54
N GLU A 36 8.82 6.22 -21.82
CA GLU A 36 10.26 6.36 -21.59
C GLU A 36 10.81 5.33 -20.59
N ILE A 37 10.15 5.14 -19.46
CA ILE A 37 10.72 4.44 -18.29
C ILE A 37 10.18 3.03 -18.11
N ASN A 38 8.92 2.78 -18.45
CA ASN A 38 8.29 1.49 -18.20
C ASN A 38 8.97 0.30 -18.90
N PRO A 39 9.56 0.42 -20.10
CA PRO A 39 10.29 -0.70 -20.71
C PRO A 39 11.45 -1.24 -19.85
N GLU A 40 12.02 -0.42 -18.98
CA GLU A 40 13.11 -0.82 -18.09
C GLU A 40 12.62 -1.40 -16.77
N LEU A 41 11.43 -0.99 -16.31
CA LEU A 41 10.91 -1.33 -14.99
C LEU A 41 9.78 -2.36 -15.01
N ASN A 42 9.02 -2.44 -16.10
CA ASN A 42 7.82 -3.28 -16.22
C ASN A 42 6.85 -3.09 -15.03
N ALA A 43 6.63 -1.83 -14.68
CA ALA A 43 5.74 -1.45 -13.57
C ALA A 43 4.26 -1.38 -14.02
N ILE A 44 4.01 -0.91 -15.23
CA ILE A 44 2.69 -0.77 -15.85
C ILE A 44 2.49 -1.84 -16.90
N THR A 45 1.54 -2.73 -16.69
CA THR A 45 1.25 -3.90 -17.54
C THR A 45 0.33 -3.57 -18.71
N LEU A 46 -0.51 -2.55 -18.56
CA LEU A 46 -1.45 -2.06 -19.56
C LEU A 46 -1.57 -0.55 -19.49
N THR A 47 -1.17 0.13 -20.56
CA THR A 47 -1.34 1.59 -20.69
C THR A 47 -2.69 1.93 -21.33
N LEU A 48 -3.43 2.88 -20.75
CA LEU A 48 -4.76 3.30 -21.16
C LEU A 48 -4.76 4.59 -21.99
N GLY A 49 -3.69 4.84 -22.74
CA GLY A 49 -3.38 6.13 -23.37
C GLY A 49 -4.54 6.76 -24.14
N LYS A 50 -5.22 6.01 -25.01
CA LYS A 50 -6.34 6.55 -25.82
C LYS A 50 -7.50 7.04 -24.95
N SER A 51 -8.00 6.19 -24.05
CA SER A 51 -9.13 6.54 -23.19
C SER A 51 -8.78 7.63 -22.17
N ALA A 52 -7.51 7.66 -21.73
CA ALA A 52 -7.03 8.70 -20.82
C ALA A 52 -6.99 10.08 -21.50
N LEU A 53 -6.53 10.17 -22.75
CA LEU A 53 -6.52 11.43 -23.51
C LEU A 53 -7.95 11.91 -23.80
N GLU A 54 -8.86 11.00 -24.19
CA GLU A 54 -10.28 11.35 -24.39
C GLU A 54 -10.93 11.85 -23.08
N ALA A 55 -10.58 11.27 -21.94
CA ALA A 55 -11.06 11.71 -20.64
C ALA A 55 -10.44 13.06 -20.23
N ALA A 56 -9.19 13.31 -20.54
CA ALA A 56 -8.49 14.56 -20.28
C ALA A 56 -9.09 15.72 -21.09
N GLU A 57 -9.38 15.51 -22.38
CA GLU A 57 -10.06 16.50 -23.21
C GLU A 57 -11.47 16.84 -22.69
N LYS A 58 -12.20 15.83 -22.17
CA LYS A 58 -13.48 16.07 -21.50
C LYS A 58 -13.33 16.88 -20.20
N ALA A 59 -12.28 16.62 -19.42
CA ALA A 59 -11.97 17.36 -18.20
C ALA A 59 -11.65 18.81 -18.51
N ASP A 60 -10.88 19.11 -19.56
CA ASP A 60 -10.53 20.46 -19.97
C ASP A 60 -11.76 21.27 -20.42
N ASN A 61 -12.77 20.60 -21.01
CA ASN A 61 -14.03 21.20 -21.43
C ASN A 61 -15.14 21.14 -20.37
N ALA A 62 -14.83 20.74 -19.14
CA ALA A 62 -15.79 20.56 -18.07
C ALA A 62 -16.34 21.92 -17.56
N ASN A 63 -17.57 21.89 -17.03
CA ASN A 63 -18.19 23.03 -16.37
C ASN A 63 -17.51 23.36 -15.03
N GLU A 64 -17.83 24.53 -14.43
CA GLU A 64 -17.22 25.01 -13.18
C GLU A 64 -17.42 24.04 -12.00
N GLU A 65 -18.55 23.33 -11.92
CA GLU A 65 -18.85 22.40 -10.84
C GLU A 65 -17.93 21.17 -10.91
N ASP A 66 -17.80 20.59 -12.10
CA ASP A 66 -16.92 19.45 -12.33
C ASP A 66 -15.44 19.82 -12.11
N ARG A 67 -15.03 21.04 -12.48
CA ARG A 67 -13.68 21.54 -12.23
C ARG A 67 -13.33 21.65 -10.75
N LYS A 68 -14.31 21.78 -9.85
CA LYS A 68 -14.09 21.81 -8.39
C LYS A 68 -13.83 20.44 -7.78
N LYS A 69 -14.02 19.34 -8.50
CA LYS A 69 -13.78 17.99 -8.01
C LYS A 69 -12.37 17.79 -7.47
N PRO A 70 -12.18 17.00 -6.42
CA PRO A 70 -10.89 16.86 -5.72
C PRO A 70 -9.71 16.47 -6.61
N PHE A 71 -9.91 15.52 -7.53
CA PHE A 71 -8.90 15.02 -8.45
C PHE A 71 -9.17 15.40 -9.91
N HIS A 72 -9.84 16.54 -10.15
CA HIS A 72 -10.20 16.96 -11.49
C HIS A 72 -9.01 16.95 -12.45
N GLY A 73 -9.09 16.12 -13.51
CA GLY A 73 -8.11 16.03 -14.57
C GLY A 73 -6.78 15.33 -14.21
N VAL A 74 -6.66 14.77 -13.01
CA VAL A 74 -5.42 14.15 -12.50
C VAL A 74 -5.34 12.69 -12.90
N PRO A 75 -4.24 12.22 -13.53
CA PRO A 75 -4.04 10.81 -13.83
C PRO A 75 -3.80 9.96 -12.57
N PHE A 76 -4.20 8.67 -12.63
CA PHE A 76 -3.88 7.68 -11.62
C PHE A 76 -3.76 6.27 -12.20
N THR A 77 -3.08 5.38 -11.47
CA THR A 77 -2.90 3.98 -11.82
C THR A 77 -3.67 3.05 -10.90
N ILE A 78 -3.92 1.82 -11.37
CA ILE A 78 -4.77 0.83 -10.68
C ILE A 78 -4.07 -0.52 -10.72
N LYS A 79 -3.78 -1.11 -9.57
CA LYS A 79 -3.21 -2.46 -9.47
C LYS A 79 -4.09 -3.49 -10.20
N GLU A 80 -3.46 -4.44 -10.91
CA GLU A 80 -4.16 -5.34 -11.83
C GLU A 80 -5.07 -6.39 -11.15
N ASN A 81 -5.15 -6.41 -9.83
CA ASN A 81 -6.13 -7.19 -9.07
C ASN A 81 -7.31 -6.37 -8.50
N ILE A 82 -7.39 -5.08 -8.81
CA ILE A 82 -8.52 -4.21 -8.48
C ILE A 82 -9.40 -4.09 -9.73
N ASP A 83 -10.69 -4.37 -9.62
CA ASP A 83 -11.59 -4.38 -10.78
C ASP A 83 -11.70 -3.03 -11.46
N PHE A 84 -11.40 -3.01 -12.75
CA PHE A 84 -11.63 -1.87 -13.62
C PHE A 84 -12.27 -2.34 -14.94
N LYS A 85 -13.54 -2.01 -15.13
CA LYS A 85 -14.34 -2.43 -16.29
C LYS A 85 -13.69 -2.03 -17.61
N GLY A 86 -13.61 -3.00 -18.53
CA GLY A 86 -12.98 -2.80 -19.84
C GLY A 86 -11.50 -3.16 -19.88
N THR A 87 -10.93 -3.61 -18.76
CA THR A 87 -9.59 -4.20 -18.67
C THR A 87 -9.64 -5.48 -17.86
N PRO A 88 -8.79 -6.49 -18.12
CA PRO A 88 -8.79 -7.71 -17.35
C PRO A 88 -8.29 -7.50 -15.90
N THR A 89 -8.89 -8.25 -14.97
CA THR A 89 -8.43 -8.38 -13.58
C THR A 89 -7.76 -9.73 -13.44
N THR A 90 -6.45 -9.77 -13.68
CA THR A 90 -5.72 -11.02 -13.90
C THR A 90 -5.13 -11.65 -12.64
N ASN A 91 -4.94 -10.88 -11.59
CA ASN A 91 -4.17 -11.30 -10.40
C ASN A 91 -2.76 -11.84 -10.74
N GLY A 92 -2.20 -11.50 -11.93
CA GLY A 92 -0.94 -12.05 -12.41
C GLY A 92 -1.00 -13.53 -12.82
N ILE A 93 -2.18 -14.11 -12.89
CA ILE A 93 -2.45 -15.53 -13.15
C ILE A 93 -2.77 -15.73 -14.64
N PRO A 94 -2.04 -16.59 -15.40
CA PRO A 94 -2.29 -16.82 -16.82
C PRO A 94 -3.72 -17.27 -17.14
N LEU A 95 -4.32 -18.11 -16.27
CA LEU A 95 -5.70 -18.56 -16.42
C LEU A 95 -6.72 -17.41 -16.44
N LEU A 96 -6.39 -16.28 -15.79
CA LEU A 96 -7.25 -15.11 -15.67
C LEU A 96 -6.88 -13.99 -16.68
N ALA A 97 -6.01 -14.26 -17.67
CA ALA A 97 -5.51 -13.25 -18.62
C ALA A 97 -6.63 -12.44 -19.33
N GLU A 98 -7.78 -13.08 -19.57
CA GLU A 98 -8.95 -12.49 -20.24
C GLU A 98 -10.13 -12.27 -19.30
N SER A 99 -9.94 -12.32 -17.98
CA SER A 99 -11.02 -12.20 -16.99
C SER A 99 -11.47 -10.75 -16.83
N MET A 100 -12.53 -10.39 -17.55
CA MET A 100 -13.09 -9.04 -17.59
C MET A 100 -14.11 -8.82 -16.45
N PRO A 101 -13.86 -7.89 -15.54
CA PRO A 101 -14.80 -7.58 -14.48
C PRO A 101 -16.07 -6.90 -15.06
N PRO A 102 -17.26 -7.26 -14.57
CA PRO A 102 -18.52 -6.69 -15.06
C PRO A 102 -18.69 -5.22 -14.68
N ARG A 103 -17.97 -4.76 -13.65
CA ARG A 103 -18.05 -3.41 -13.08
C ARG A 103 -16.69 -2.98 -12.51
N ASN A 104 -16.57 -1.72 -12.14
CA ASN A 104 -15.44 -1.21 -11.40
C ASN A 104 -15.53 -1.59 -9.91
N ALA A 105 -14.38 -1.73 -9.26
CA ALA A 105 -14.33 -1.69 -7.80
C ALA A 105 -14.86 -0.34 -7.28
N PRO A 106 -15.56 -0.30 -6.13
CA PRO A 106 -16.15 0.93 -5.60
C PRO A 106 -15.19 2.09 -5.45
N ILE A 107 -13.94 1.83 -5.06
CA ILE A 107 -12.91 2.85 -4.91
C ILE A 107 -12.50 3.45 -6.27
N VAL A 108 -12.46 2.66 -7.34
CA VAL A 108 -12.19 3.14 -8.70
C VAL A 108 -13.30 4.05 -9.19
N ASP A 109 -14.57 3.66 -9.00
CA ASP A 109 -15.72 4.50 -9.33
C ASP A 109 -15.69 5.84 -8.58
N ARG A 110 -15.35 5.81 -7.29
CA ARG A 110 -15.25 7.02 -6.47
C ARG A 110 -14.14 7.94 -6.96
N MET A 111 -12.97 7.41 -7.33
CA MET A 111 -11.88 8.20 -7.90
C MET A 111 -12.28 8.84 -9.25
N ILE A 112 -12.91 8.08 -10.15
CA ILE A 112 -13.40 8.61 -11.43
C ILE A 112 -14.47 9.69 -11.20
N LYS A 113 -15.41 9.46 -10.27
CA LYS A 113 -16.42 10.48 -9.89
C LYS A 113 -15.79 11.73 -9.30
N ALA A 114 -14.65 11.60 -8.63
CA ALA A 114 -13.87 12.73 -8.12
C ALA A 114 -13.05 13.46 -9.20
N GLY A 115 -13.15 13.01 -10.45
CA GLY A 115 -12.50 13.64 -11.61
C GLY A 115 -11.13 13.09 -11.97
N ALA A 116 -10.67 12.01 -11.32
CA ALA A 116 -9.41 11.35 -11.65
C ALA A 116 -9.51 10.54 -12.94
N ILE A 117 -8.39 10.41 -13.66
CA ILE A 117 -8.31 9.75 -14.98
C ILE A 117 -7.44 8.51 -14.89
N PRO A 118 -7.97 7.28 -15.10
CA PRO A 118 -7.16 6.07 -15.17
C PRO A 118 -6.19 6.11 -16.36
N ILE A 119 -4.89 5.91 -16.14
CA ILE A 119 -3.86 5.91 -17.20
C ILE A 119 -3.17 4.57 -17.41
N GLY A 120 -3.31 3.63 -16.48
CA GLY A 120 -2.68 2.32 -16.59
C GLY A 120 -3.05 1.34 -15.49
N ARG A 121 -2.76 0.05 -15.78
CA ARG A 121 -2.82 -1.04 -14.81
C ARG A 121 -1.40 -1.38 -14.35
N THR A 122 -1.20 -1.67 -13.08
CA THR A 122 0.13 -1.92 -12.52
C THR A 122 0.33 -3.36 -12.10
N ASN A 123 1.58 -3.81 -12.19
CA ASN A 123 1.99 -5.18 -11.96
C ASN A 123 1.92 -5.58 -10.48
N LEU A 124 1.77 -6.89 -10.25
CA LEU A 124 1.76 -7.53 -8.93
C LEU A 124 2.36 -8.94 -9.06
N PRO A 125 2.81 -9.62 -7.99
CA PRO A 125 3.12 -11.04 -8.04
C PRO A 125 1.85 -11.86 -8.23
N GLU A 126 2.01 -13.11 -8.64
CA GLU A 126 0.92 -14.06 -8.83
C GLU A 126 0.03 -14.09 -7.57
N MET A 127 -1.28 -13.84 -7.74
CA MET A 127 -2.30 -13.69 -6.69
C MET A 127 -2.00 -12.59 -5.64
N GLY A 128 -0.95 -11.79 -5.80
CA GLY A 128 -0.54 -10.80 -4.80
C GLY A 128 0.06 -11.41 -3.52
N MET A 129 0.54 -12.64 -3.55
CA MET A 129 0.96 -13.37 -2.34
C MET A 129 2.46 -13.28 -2.02
N ARG A 130 3.28 -12.65 -2.87
CA ARG A 130 4.72 -12.48 -2.60
C ARG A 130 5.08 -11.03 -2.25
N LEU A 131 6.20 -10.85 -1.57
CA LEU A 131 6.83 -9.56 -1.31
C LEU A 131 7.88 -9.19 -2.39
N ASP A 132 7.88 -9.91 -3.50
CA ASP A 132 8.67 -9.63 -4.71
C ASP A 132 7.73 -9.68 -5.93
N THR A 133 7.70 -8.61 -6.71
CA THR A 133 6.72 -8.45 -7.79
C THR A 133 7.17 -9.12 -9.07
N ASP A 134 6.78 -10.38 -9.22
CA ASP A 134 7.01 -11.22 -10.40
C ASP A 134 5.83 -12.17 -10.60
N ASN A 135 5.42 -12.36 -11.86
CA ASN A 135 4.39 -13.33 -12.22
C ASN A 135 4.58 -13.89 -13.63
N PRO A 136 4.02 -15.08 -13.95
CA PRO A 136 4.20 -15.73 -15.24
C PRO A 136 3.48 -15.03 -16.41
N LEU A 137 2.49 -14.17 -16.13
CA LEU A 137 1.70 -13.51 -17.17
C LEU A 137 2.36 -12.22 -17.67
N ARG A 138 2.92 -11.41 -16.76
CA ARG A 138 3.45 -10.06 -17.04
C ARG A 138 4.96 -9.95 -16.84
N GLY A 139 5.57 -10.94 -16.20
CA GLY A 139 6.98 -10.91 -15.81
C GLY A 139 7.25 -10.04 -14.60
N ARG A 140 8.53 -9.75 -14.36
CA ARG A 140 9.05 -9.06 -13.18
C ARG A 140 8.95 -7.55 -13.30
N THR A 141 8.61 -6.89 -12.20
CA THR A 141 8.85 -5.45 -12.01
C THR A 141 10.18 -5.25 -11.29
N PHE A 142 10.98 -4.30 -11.76
CA PHE A 142 12.27 -3.95 -11.16
C PHE A 142 12.17 -2.77 -10.20
N ASN A 143 13.03 -2.79 -9.17
CA ASN A 143 13.13 -1.68 -8.24
C ASN A 143 13.86 -0.50 -8.91
N PRO A 144 13.28 0.71 -8.89
CA PRO A 144 13.88 1.87 -9.55
C PRO A 144 15.18 2.37 -8.90
N TRP A 145 15.46 1.98 -7.66
CA TRP A 145 16.70 2.33 -6.96
C TRP A 145 17.84 1.33 -7.23
N ASN A 146 17.51 0.07 -7.44
CA ASN A 146 18.47 -0.98 -7.77
C ASN A 146 17.74 -2.19 -8.36
N LYS A 147 18.02 -2.52 -9.61
CA LYS A 147 17.37 -3.63 -10.35
C LYS A 147 17.63 -5.03 -9.79
N GLU A 148 18.69 -5.19 -8.98
CA GLU A 148 19.03 -6.45 -8.34
C GLU A 148 18.16 -6.75 -7.10
N LEU A 149 17.44 -5.74 -6.62
CA LEU A 149 16.63 -5.81 -5.41
C LEU A 149 15.13 -5.84 -5.72
N THR A 150 14.36 -6.40 -4.79
CA THR A 150 12.90 -6.41 -4.91
C THR A 150 12.32 -4.98 -4.87
N PRO A 151 11.33 -4.65 -5.70
CA PRO A 151 10.54 -3.42 -5.56
C PRO A 151 9.53 -3.51 -4.40
N GLY A 152 9.57 -4.62 -3.66
CA GLY A 152 8.53 -5.00 -2.73
C GLY A 152 7.33 -5.64 -3.43
N GLY A 153 6.36 -6.04 -2.64
CA GLY A 153 5.12 -6.69 -3.08
C GLY A 153 4.03 -6.60 -2.01
N SER A 154 2.84 -6.80 -2.46
CA SER A 154 2.42 -7.16 -3.80
C SER A 154 2.10 -5.96 -4.73
N SER A 155 2.10 -4.71 -4.26
CA SER A 155 1.85 -3.52 -5.11
C SER A 155 3.17 -2.91 -5.64
N GLY A 156 4.15 -3.74 -6.02
CA GLY A 156 5.47 -3.25 -6.46
C GLY A 156 5.43 -2.48 -7.77
N GLY A 157 4.57 -2.88 -8.72
CA GLY A 157 4.35 -2.12 -9.95
C GLY A 157 3.79 -0.73 -9.67
N GLU A 158 2.85 -0.61 -8.73
CA GLU A 158 2.29 0.68 -8.32
C GLU A 158 3.36 1.59 -7.69
N ALA A 159 4.14 1.03 -6.75
CA ALA A 159 5.18 1.77 -6.06
C ALA A 159 6.29 2.24 -7.03
N ALA A 160 6.75 1.38 -7.94
CA ALA A 160 7.75 1.72 -8.95
C ALA A 160 7.25 2.79 -9.93
N ALA A 161 5.98 2.72 -10.35
CA ALA A 161 5.36 3.72 -11.22
C ALA A 161 5.31 5.11 -10.56
N ILE A 162 4.90 5.18 -9.30
CA ILE A 162 4.81 6.44 -8.55
C ILE A 162 6.21 7.00 -8.23
N ALA A 163 7.15 6.12 -7.82
CA ALA A 163 8.51 6.51 -7.48
C ALA A 163 9.30 7.11 -8.66
N THR A 164 8.90 6.81 -9.90
CA THR A 164 9.55 7.28 -11.11
C THR A 164 8.76 8.35 -11.87
N GLY A 165 7.66 8.82 -11.31
CA GLY A 165 6.83 9.86 -11.90
C GLY A 165 5.98 9.40 -13.09
N MET A 166 5.83 8.09 -13.32
CA MET A 166 4.89 7.56 -14.30
C MET A 166 3.43 7.78 -13.88
N SER A 167 3.17 7.87 -12.58
CA SER A 167 1.87 8.25 -12.03
C SER A 167 2.06 9.11 -10.78
N PRO A 168 1.22 10.12 -10.53
CA PRO A 168 1.28 10.89 -9.30
C PRO A 168 0.55 10.22 -8.13
N PHE A 169 -0.38 9.29 -8.42
CA PHE A 169 -1.26 8.63 -7.47
C PHE A 169 -1.68 7.26 -7.97
N GLY A 170 -1.90 6.32 -7.06
CA GLY A 170 -2.33 4.99 -7.45
C GLY A 170 -3.09 4.23 -6.36
N LEU A 171 -3.69 3.12 -6.78
CA LEU A 171 -4.50 2.24 -5.97
C LEU A 171 -3.85 0.87 -5.86
N GLY A 172 -3.61 0.42 -4.63
CA GLY A 172 -3.16 -0.93 -4.30
C GLY A 172 -4.04 -1.55 -3.22
N ASN A 173 -3.61 -2.71 -2.73
CA ASN A 173 -4.24 -3.39 -1.59
C ASN A 173 -3.21 -4.02 -0.65
N ASP A 174 -3.66 -4.39 0.56
CA ASP A 174 -2.79 -4.81 1.65
C ASP A 174 -3.49 -5.84 2.53
N ILE A 175 -2.98 -7.07 2.54
CA ILE A 175 -3.40 -8.17 3.42
C ILE A 175 -2.32 -8.54 4.45
N GLY A 176 -1.07 -8.16 4.17
CA GLY A 176 0.10 -8.44 5.00
C GLY A 176 1.24 -7.45 4.74
N GLY A 177 0.94 -6.21 4.33
CA GLY A 177 1.96 -5.20 4.05
C GLY A 177 2.04 -4.75 2.60
N SER A 178 1.15 -5.23 1.74
CA SER A 178 1.28 -5.06 0.27
C SER A 178 1.06 -3.63 -0.26
N LEU A 179 0.65 -2.66 0.55
CA LEU A 179 0.75 -1.22 0.30
C LEU A 179 2.06 -0.66 0.86
N ARG A 180 2.39 -1.05 2.10
CA ARG A 180 3.43 -0.44 2.93
C ARG A 180 4.82 -0.94 2.56
N ASN A 181 4.98 -2.24 2.35
CA ASN A 181 6.26 -2.83 1.95
C ASN A 181 6.78 -2.27 0.62
N PRO A 182 6.00 -2.29 -0.50
CA PRO A 182 6.50 -1.71 -1.74
C PRO A 182 6.68 -0.19 -1.66
N ALA A 183 5.88 0.52 -0.87
CA ALA A 183 6.09 1.95 -0.63
C ALA A 183 7.45 2.20 0.03
N TYR A 184 7.84 1.39 1.02
CA TYR A 184 9.16 1.41 1.63
C TYR A 184 10.27 1.12 0.62
N CYS A 185 10.14 0.02 -0.15
CA CYS A 185 11.17 -0.41 -1.11
C CYS A 185 11.42 0.60 -2.24
N CYS A 186 10.40 1.37 -2.62
CA CYS A 186 10.48 2.35 -3.71
C CYS A 186 10.56 3.82 -3.23
N GLY A 187 10.52 4.08 -1.93
CA GLY A 187 10.69 5.43 -1.36
C GLY A 187 9.48 6.36 -1.59
N ILE A 188 8.27 5.82 -1.51
CA ILE A 188 7.01 6.58 -1.57
C ILE A 188 6.19 6.41 -0.28
N ALA A 189 5.11 7.15 -0.16
CA ALA A 189 4.16 7.01 0.95
C ALA A 189 2.96 6.14 0.54
N SER A 190 2.39 5.42 1.53
CA SER A 190 1.14 4.69 1.36
C SER A 190 0.29 4.73 2.63
N LEU A 191 -1.01 4.59 2.46
CA LEU A 191 -1.95 4.42 3.58
C LEU A 191 -2.64 3.07 3.45
N LYS A 192 -2.44 2.20 4.44
CA LYS A 192 -3.32 1.07 4.70
C LYS A 192 -4.44 1.54 5.64
N PRO A 193 -5.67 1.73 5.18
CA PRO A 193 -6.77 2.15 6.04
C PRO A 193 -7.15 1.08 7.06
N SER A 194 -7.98 1.43 8.02
CA SER A 194 -8.70 0.47 8.86
C SER A 194 -9.55 -0.46 8.01
N ILE A 195 -9.66 -1.72 8.41
CA ILE A 195 -10.56 -2.66 7.74
C ILE A 195 -11.99 -2.12 7.77
N GLY A 196 -12.67 -2.14 6.62
CA GLY A 196 -14.01 -1.58 6.43
C GLY A 196 -14.06 -0.06 6.25
N ARG A 197 -12.93 0.66 6.32
CA ARG A 197 -12.90 2.11 6.01
C ARG A 197 -13.16 2.38 4.53
N LEU A 198 -12.52 1.60 3.66
CA LEU A 198 -12.80 1.55 2.23
C LEU A 198 -13.57 0.27 1.92
N PRO A 199 -14.53 0.29 1.00
CA PRO A 199 -15.19 -0.93 0.55
C PRO A 199 -14.23 -1.76 -0.29
N PHE A 200 -14.14 -3.05 0.02
CA PHE A 200 -13.35 -4.03 -0.71
C PHE A 200 -14.28 -4.99 -1.45
N VAL A 201 -14.26 -4.96 -2.77
CA VAL A 201 -15.15 -5.77 -3.61
C VAL A 201 -14.38 -6.31 -4.81
N ASN A 202 -14.38 -7.63 -4.96
CA ASN A 202 -13.93 -8.34 -6.15
C ASN A 202 -15.14 -8.91 -6.91
N SER A 203 -15.01 -9.06 -8.22
CA SER A 203 -16.06 -9.63 -9.07
C SER A 203 -15.55 -10.75 -9.99
N ILE A 204 -14.32 -11.20 -9.81
CA ILE A 204 -13.68 -12.29 -10.54
C ILE A 204 -13.52 -13.52 -9.63
N GLU A 205 -14.05 -14.66 -10.07
CA GLU A 205 -13.84 -15.93 -9.36
C GLU A 205 -12.36 -16.37 -9.41
N PRO A 206 -11.83 -17.01 -8.35
CA PRO A 206 -12.50 -17.40 -7.09
C PRO A 206 -12.42 -16.32 -5.99
N PHE A 207 -12.12 -15.06 -6.32
CA PHE A 207 -11.83 -13.99 -5.36
C PHE A 207 -13.05 -13.17 -4.93
N ILE A 208 -14.26 -13.55 -5.36
CA ILE A 208 -15.51 -12.82 -5.01
C ILE A 208 -15.73 -12.87 -3.49
N ASP A 209 -15.65 -14.05 -2.90
CA ASP A 209 -15.82 -14.25 -1.46
C ASP A 209 -14.55 -14.84 -0.86
N MET A 210 -13.67 -14.00 -0.37
CA MET A 210 -12.39 -14.42 0.23
C MET A 210 -12.53 -14.98 1.65
N GLY A 211 -13.74 -15.28 2.11
CA GLY A 211 -13.99 -15.85 3.43
C GLY A 211 -13.36 -15.02 4.55
N ILE A 212 -12.65 -15.68 5.46
CA ILE A 212 -12.03 -15.04 6.63
C ILE A 212 -10.90 -14.08 6.23
N ALA A 213 -10.27 -14.24 5.04
CA ALA A 213 -9.22 -13.36 4.56
C ALA A 213 -9.70 -11.93 4.34
N SER A 214 -11.02 -11.74 4.08
CA SER A 214 -11.65 -10.42 4.00
C SER A 214 -11.50 -9.59 5.28
N ALA A 215 -11.26 -10.24 6.42
CA ALA A 215 -11.01 -9.57 7.70
C ALA A 215 -9.60 -8.95 7.84
N PHE A 216 -8.72 -9.16 6.85
CA PHE A 216 -7.33 -8.68 6.87
C PHE A 216 -6.97 -7.79 5.68
N ILE A 217 -7.72 -7.87 4.57
CA ILE A 217 -7.43 -7.13 3.34
C ILE A 217 -8.15 -5.80 3.29
N THR A 218 -7.48 -4.80 2.74
CA THR A 218 -8.08 -3.51 2.40
C THR A 218 -7.40 -2.93 1.17
N ASP A 219 -8.15 -2.22 0.36
CA ASP A 219 -7.57 -1.33 -0.64
C ASP A 219 -7.04 -0.05 0.01
N GLY A 220 -6.13 0.64 -0.69
CA GLY A 220 -5.59 1.89 -0.18
C GLY A 220 -4.83 2.73 -1.21
N PRO A 221 -4.64 4.02 -0.93
CA PRO A 221 -3.90 4.93 -1.78
C PRO A 221 -2.39 4.82 -1.59
N MET A 222 -1.67 5.03 -2.68
CA MET A 222 -0.21 5.20 -2.75
C MET A 222 0.11 6.51 -3.46
N ALA A 223 1.06 7.27 -2.95
CA ALA A 223 1.46 8.58 -3.51
C ALA A 223 2.84 9.00 -2.99
N ARG A 224 3.40 10.08 -3.55
CA ARG A 224 4.63 10.68 -3.01
C ARG A 224 4.40 11.66 -1.85
N SER A 225 3.14 12.05 -1.60
CA SER A 225 2.76 13.06 -0.60
C SER A 225 1.69 12.52 0.34
N VAL A 226 1.86 12.79 1.64
CA VAL A 226 0.85 12.45 2.67
C VAL A 226 -0.46 13.21 2.43
N LYS A 227 -0.38 14.43 1.91
CA LYS A 227 -1.56 15.23 1.52
C LYS A 227 -2.41 14.51 0.47
N ASP A 228 -1.78 13.84 -0.50
CA ASP A 228 -2.49 13.06 -1.52
C ASP A 228 -3.14 11.81 -0.93
N LEU A 229 -2.48 11.14 0.03
CA LEU A 229 -3.08 10.01 0.75
C LEU A 229 -4.35 10.44 1.50
N ARG A 230 -4.29 11.55 2.22
CA ARG A 230 -5.46 12.11 2.93
C ARG A 230 -6.60 12.45 1.98
N LYS A 231 -6.27 13.08 0.86
CA LYS A 231 -7.24 13.45 -0.17
C LYS A 231 -7.87 12.21 -0.82
N GLY A 232 -7.05 11.19 -1.15
CA GLY A 232 -7.52 9.90 -1.66
C GLY A 232 -8.45 9.19 -0.67
N LEU A 233 -8.07 9.11 0.61
CA LEU A 233 -8.91 8.56 1.67
C LEU A 233 -10.27 9.26 1.72
N SER A 234 -10.29 10.60 1.68
CA SER A 234 -11.53 11.38 1.78
C SER A 234 -12.52 11.12 0.62
N VAL A 235 -12.00 10.75 -0.54
CA VAL A 235 -12.79 10.41 -1.73
C VAL A 235 -13.29 8.97 -1.68
N MET A 236 -12.45 8.04 -1.23
CA MET A 236 -12.71 6.60 -1.33
C MET A 236 -13.45 6.02 -0.13
N ALA A 237 -13.40 6.68 1.04
CA ALA A 237 -13.98 6.17 2.28
C ALA A 237 -15.52 6.11 2.26
N GLY A 238 -16.05 5.24 3.13
CA GLY A 238 -17.49 5.11 3.39
C GLY A 238 -18.11 3.82 2.89
N ARG A 239 -19.30 3.54 3.37
CA ARG A 239 -20.03 2.30 3.13
C ARG A 239 -20.36 2.06 1.65
N HIS A 240 -20.37 0.79 1.25
CA HIS A 240 -20.89 0.32 -0.04
C HIS A 240 -21.75 -0.93 0.17
N ILE A 241 -22.82 -1.06 -0.64
CA ILE A 241 -23.80 -2.13 -0.45
C ILE A 241 -23.22 -3.53 -0.71
N GLU A 242 -22.25 -3.64 -1.60
CA GLU A 242 -21.63 -4.91 -1.95
C GLU A 242 -20.49 -5.32 -0.99
N ASP A 243 -20.12 -4.44 -0.07
CA ASP A 243 -19.25 -4.78 1.06
C ASP A 243 -19.95 -4.47 2.38
N PRO A 244 -20.65 -5.45 2.98
CA PRO A 244 -21.37 -5.25 4.23
C PRO A 244 -20.46 -4.99 5.43
N GLN A 245 -19.15 -5.21 5.33
CA GLN A 245 -18.17 -4.85 6.36
C GLN A 245 -17.76 -3.37 6.30
N SER A 246 -18.01 -2.69 5.17
CA SER A 246 -17.69 -1.28 5.03
C SER A 246 -18.60 -0.37 5.88
N VAL A 247 -18.02 0.68 6.46
CA VAL A 247 -18.71 1.56 7.41
C VAL A 247 -18.56 3.04 7.06
N ASP A 248 -19.56 3.83 7.44
CA ASP A 248 -19.51 5.29 7.44
C ASP A 248 -18.98 5.78 8.79
N ALA A 249 -17.67 5.76 8.98
CA ALA A 249 -17.03 6.34 10.15
C ALA A 249 -16.49 7.75 9.86
N PRO A 250 -16.47 8.67 10.82
CA PRO A 250 -15.89 10.01 10.65
C PRO A 250 -14.45 9.94 10.13
N LEU A 251 -14.08 10.83 9.20
CA LEU A 251 -12.72 10.93 8.66
C LEU A 251 -11.74 11.65 9.59
N SER A 252 -12.23 12.28 10.62
CA SER A 252 -11.45 12.97 11.64
C SER A 252 -12.16 12.94 12.98
N GLY A 253 -11.38 12.91 14.05
CA GLY A 253 -11.85 12.99 15.44
C GLY A 253 -11.10 14.06 16.20
N SER A 254 -11.34 14.13 17.54
CA SER A 254 -10.57 15.00 18.42
C SER A 254 -9.11 14.56 18.46
N VAL A 255 -8.20 15.51 18.36
CA VAL A 255 -6.77 15.30 18.62
C VAL A 255 -6.53 15.58 20.09
N PRO A 256 -5.83 14.71 20.85
CA PRO A 256 -5.46 15.01 22.23
C PRO A 256 -4.68 16.33 22.32
N GLU A 257 -4.90 17.09 23.39
CA GLU A 257 -4.18 18.36 23.61
C GLU A 257 -2.65 18.16 23.71
N LYS A 258 -2.25 17.02 24.27
CA LYS A 258 -0.85 16.55 24.32
C LYS A 258 -0.76 15.18 23.69
N PRO A 259 -0.65 15.08 22.37
CA PRO A 259 -0.56 13.79 21.71
C PRO A 259 0.73 13.08 22.07
N LYS A 260 0.66 11.75 22.23
CA LYS A 260 1.80 10.90 22.57
C LYS A 260 2.17 10.01 21.39
N ALA A 261 3.48 9.86 21.14
CA ALA A 261 4.02 8.91 20.18
C ALA A 261 4.83 7.84 20.92
N ALA A 262 4.46 6.58 20.70
CA ALA A 262 5.24 5.42 21.09
C ALA A 262 6.30 5.15 20.01
N LEU A 263 7.58 5.03 20.36
CA LEU A 263 8.64 4.62 19.44
C LEU A 263 9.03 3.18 19.73
N VAL A 264 8.90 2.32 18.74
CA VAL A 264 9.25 0.90 18.80
C VAL A 264 10.54 0.69 18.01
N LYS A 265 11.65 0.57 18.70
CA LYS A 265 13.00 0.35 18.14
C LYS A 265 13.51 -1.07 18.41
N ASP A 266 12.94 -1.74 19.37
CA ASP A 266 13.23 -3.12 19.70
C ASP A 266 12.02 -4.00 19.43
N ILE A 267 12.22 -5.06 18.69
CA ILE A 267 11.17 -6.02 18.34
C ILE A 267 11.70 -7.40 18.70
N SER A 268 11.57 -7.75 19.97
CA SER A 268 11.90 -9.08 20.51
C SER A 268 13.31 -9.57 20.07
N ASN A 269 13.37 -10.62 19.25
CA ASN A 269 14.62 -11.22 18.81
C ASN A 269 15.15 -10.67 17.47
N PHE A 270 14.53 -9.65 16.90
CA PHE A 270 14.89 -9.09 15.60
C PHE A 270 15.73 -7.82 15.75
N LYS A 271 16.99 -7.90 15.34
CA LYS A 271 17.87 -6.74 15.32
C LYS A 271 17.57 -5.87 14.09
N LEU A 272 16.99 -4.70 14.32
CA LEU A 272 16.75 -3.72 13.26
C LEU A 272 18.08 -3.14 12.73
N PRO A 273 18.16 -2.82 11.42
CA PRO A 273 19.27 -2.06 10.85
C PRO A 273 19.41 -0.70 11.55
N GLU A 274 20.65 -0.24 11.76
CA GLU A 274 20.91 1.07 12.37
C GLU A 274 20.25 2.22 11.59
N ALA A 275 20.18 2.11 10.26
CA ALA A 275 19.47 3.09 9.43
C ALA A 275 18.01 3.20 9.81
N THR A 276 17.32 2.08 10.02
CA THR A 276 15.90 2.06 10.44
C THR A 276 15.72 2.67 11.83
N ILE A 277 16.60 2.33 12.78
CA ILE A 277 16.59 2.91 14.15
C ILE A 277 16.74 4.43 14.08
N ARG A 278 17.70 4.93 13.31
CA ARG A 278 17.91 6.39 13.13
C ARG A 278 16.67 7.09 12.57
N GLU A 279 15.96 6.48 11.64
CA GLU A 279 14.75 7.10 11.07
C GLU A 279 13.59 7.12 12.07
N ILE A 280 13.44 6.10 12.91
CA ILE A 280 12.46 6.10 14.00
C ILE A 280 12.79 7.20 15.02
N GLU A 281 14.04 7.33 15.42
CA GLU A 281 14.51 8.38 16.35
C GLU A 281 14.36 9.78 15.76
N LYS A 282 14.66 9.96 14.46
CA LYS A 282 14.46 11.20 13.73
C LYS A 282 12.97 11.59 13.73
N ALA A 283 12.08 10.65 13.45
CA ALA A 283 10.64 10.88 13.49
C ALA A 283 10.15 11.30 14.89
N GLY A 284 10.61 10.62 15.94
CA GLY A 284 10.34 10.99 17.33
C GLY A 284 10.84 12.40 17.68
N SER A 285 12.05 12.75 17.26
CA SER A 285 12.63 14.09 17.47
C SER A 285 11.81 15.18 16.79
N ILE A 286 11.35 14.94 15.54
CA ILE A 286 10.48 15.87 14.80
C ILE A 286 9.16 16.08 15.53
N LEU A 287 8.50 15.01 15.96
CA LEU A 287 7.24 15.11 16.71
C LEU A 287 7.43 15.84 18.05
N SER A 288 8.51 15.55 18.79
CA SER A 288 8.82 16.23 20.04
C SER A 288 8.99 17.74 19.88
N LYS A 289 9.70 18.18 18.84
CA LYS A 289 9.84 19.60 18.47
C LYS A 289 8.50 20.25 18.12
N ASN A 290 7.51 19.46 17.70
CA ASN A 290 6.15 19.91 17.38
C ASN A 290 5.15 19.67 18.53
N GLY A 291 5.63 19.51 19.78
CA GLY A 291 4.80 19.50 20.98
C GLY A 291 4.19 18.15 21.36
N TRP A 292 4.63 17.06 20.71
CA TRP A 292 4.23 15.71 21.11
C TRP A 292 5.07 15.19 22.27
N LEU A 293 4.47 14.39 23.13
CA LEU A 293 5.21 13.56 24.07
C LEU A 293 5.71 12.32 23.33
N VAL A 294 6.98 11.97 23.51
CA VAL A 294 7.61 10.85 22.80
C VAL A 294 8.23 9.92 23.81
N GLU A 295 7.84 8.66 23.76
CA GLU A 295 8.32 7.60 24.67
C GLU A 295 8.79 6.40 23.86
N GLU A 296 9.93 5.83 24.24
CA GLU A 296 10.42 4.56 23.72
C GLU A 296 9.76 3.42 24.50
N VAL A 297 9.14 2.50 23.79
CA VAL A 297 8.34 1.42 24.40
C VAL A 297 8.43 0.13 23.59
N GLU A 298 8.08 -0.98 24.21
CA GLU A 298 7.83 -2.25 23.54
C GLU A 298 6.38 -2.29 23.01
N ALA A 299 6.20 -2.77 21.78
CA ALA A 299 4.86 -2.99 21.23
C ALA A 299 4.25 -4.28 21.80
N PRO A 300 2.94 -4.29 22.12
CA PRO A 300 2.34 -5.43 22.82
C PRO A 300 2.31 -6.71 21.98
N GLU A 301 2.93 -7.77 22.45
CA GLU A 301 2.85 -9.15 21.92
C GLU A 301 2.91 -9.26 20.39
N VAL A 302 3.84 -8.55 19.76
CA VAL A 302 3.93 -8.42 18.28
C VAL A 302 4.10 -9.80 17.62
N GLU A 303 4.95 -10.67 18.16
CA GLU A 303 5.19 -12.02 17.64
C GLU A 303 3.88 -12.82 17.64
N ARG A 304 3.14 -12.76 18.75
CA ARG A 304 1.85 -13.44 18.86
C ARG A 304 0.82 -12.92 17.86
N VAL A 305 0.82 -11.62 17.59
CA VAL A 305 -0.06 -11.02 16.56
C VAL A 305 0.25 -11.60 15.18
N VAL A 306 1.54 -11.76 14.84
CA VAL A 306 1.97 -12.31 13.55
C VAL A 306 1.63 -13.80 13.44
N GLU A 307 1.83 -14.59 14.49
CA GLU A 307 1.43 -15.99 14.53
C GLU A 307 -0.08 -16.16 14.28
N ILE A 308 -0.91 -15.35 14.93
CA ILE A 308 -2.36 -15.40 14.74
C ILE A 308 -2.76 -14.94 13.33
N TRP A 309 -2.11 -13.92 12.79
CA TRP A 309 -2.31 -13.52 11.40
C TRP A 309 -2.02 -14.66 10.42
N GLY A 310 -0.86 -15.32 10.54
CA GLY A 310 -0.46 -16.43 9.70
C GLY A 310 -1.39 -17.64 9.83
N THR A 311 -1.74 -18.02 11.07
CA THR A 311 -2.65 -19.13 11.35
C THR A 311 -4.02 -18.92 10.69
N VAL A 312 -4.60 -17.72 10.81
CA VAL A 312 -5.92 -17.41 10.22
C VAL A 312 -5.85 -17.34 8.70
N LEU A 313 -4.79 -16.78 8.12
CA LEU A 313 -4.61 -16.73 6.66
C LEU A 313 -4.45 -18.12 6.06
N ASN A 314 -3.64 -18.97 6.67
CA ASN A 314 -3.43 -20.33 6.19
C ASN A 314 -4.76 -21.11 6.14
N ASN A 315 -5.49 -21.16 7.24
CA ASN A 315 -6.75 -21.90 7.35
C ASN A 315 -7.92 -21.28 6.56
N GLY A 316 -7.82 -20.03 6.15
CA GLY A 316 -8.94 -19.32 5.55
C GLY A 316 -8.78 -18.96 4.09
N LEU A 317 -7.56 -18.90 3.57
CA LEU A 317 -7.29 -18.49 2.19
C LEU A 317 -6.52 -19.55 1.44
N LEU A 318 -5.36 -19.99 1.96
CA LEU A 318 -4.43 -20.82 1.19
C LEU A 318 -5.00 -22.22 0.96
N GLU A 319 -5.68 -22.81 1.95
CA GLU A 319 -6.33 -24.13 1.79
C GLU A 319 -7.53 -24.13 0.83
N ALA A 320 -8.12 -22.95 0.56
CA ALA A 320 -9.28 -22.84 -0.31
C ALA A 320 -8.94 -22.65 -1.80
N LEU A 321 -7.67 -22.41 -2.14
CA LEU A 321 -7.25 -22.12 -3.50
C LEU A 321 -6.78 -23.38 -4.23
N PRO A 322 -7.24 -23.61 -5.47
CA PRO A 322 -6.82 -24.77 -6.26
C PRO A 322 -5.40 -24.60 -6.78
N ASP A 323 -4.51 -25.55 -6.51
CA ASP A 323 -3.10 -25.53 -6.94
C ASP A 323 -2.93 -25.39 -8.46
N GLU A 324 -3.89 -25.92 -9.23
CA GLU A 324 -3.87 -25.88 -10.70
C GLU A 324 -3.94 -24.47 -11.29
N MET A 325 -4.31 -23.47 -10.48
CA MET A 325 -4.33 -22.08 -10.90
C MET A 325 -2.93 -21.47 -11.02
N PHE A 326 -1.95 -22.04 -10.32
CA PHE A 326 -0.65 -21.42 -10.12
C PHE A 326 0.48 -22.22 -10.80
N LYS A 327 1.61 -21.55 -11.02
CA LYS A 327 2.82 -22.27 -11.41
C LYS A 327 3.36 -23.09 -10.21
N PRO A 328 4.08 -24.20 -10.47
CA PRO A 328 4.57 -25.08 -9.41
C PRO A 328 5.39 -24.36 -8.34
N GLU A 329 6.23 -23.40 -8.69
CA GLU A 329 7.05 -22.62 -7.76
C GLU A 329 6.20 -21.75 -6.84
N THR A 330 5.08 -21.22 -7.34
CA THR A 330 4.13 -20.46 -6.52
C THR A 330 3.41 -21.39 -5.55
N VAL A 331 3.00 -22.59 -5.97
CA VAL A 331 2.38 -23.60 -5.09
C VAL A 331 3.34 -23.99 -3.97
N GLU A 332 4.60 -24.31 -4.31
CA GLU A 332 5.63 -24.63 -3.32
C GLU A 332 5.85 -23.47 -2.34
N TYR A 333 5.92 -22.23 -2.85
CA TYR A 333 6.03 -21.04 -2.01
C TYR A 333 4.83 -20.89 -1.08
N LEU A 334 3.60 -21.05 -1.55
CA LEU A 334 2.39 -20.90 -0.74
C LEU A 334 2.34 -21.92 0.40
N HIS A 335 2.69 -23.18 0.14
CA HIS A 335 2.79 -24.20 1.16
C HIS A 335 3.85 -23.88 2.20
N ARG A 336 5.02 -23.40 1.78
CA ARG A 336 6.12 -23.02 2.68
C ARG A 336 5.86 -21.73 3.43
N PHE A 337 5.23 -20.74 2.77
CA PHE A 337 5.00 -19.41 3.32
C PHE A 337 4.27 -19.41 4.66
N SER A 338 3.32 -20.33 4.84
CA SER A 338 2.51 -20.37 6.06
C SER A 338 3.21 -21.03 7.24
N GLU A 339 4.12 -21.98 7.00
CA GLU A 339 4.77 -22.78 8.06
C GLU A 339 5.43 -21.95 9.17
N PRO A 340 6.20 -20.88 8.84
CA PRO A 340 6.84 -20.05 9.85
C PRO A 340 5.88 -19.29 10.78
N PHE A 341 4.61 -19.15 10.39
CA PHE A 341 3.61 -18.33 11.07
C PHE A 341 2.46 -19.13 11.67
N ILE A 342 2.45 -20.46 11.47
CA ILE A 342 1.41 -21.31 12.04
C ILE A 342 1.70 -21.56 13.52
N THR A 343 0.73 -21.27 14.38
CA THR A 343 0.76 -21.73 15.76
C THR A 343 0.28 -23.16 15.84
N ASN A 344 1.20 -24.08 16.09
CA ASN A 344 0.85 -25.49 16.30
C ASN A 344 -0.09 -25.65 17.50
N GLY A 345 -1.16 -26.41 17.31
CA GLY A 345 -2.07 -26.82 18.38
C GLY A 345 -3.24 -25.89 18.68
N ILE A 346 -3.44 -24.81 17.88
CA ILE A 346 -4.69 -24.03 17.95
C ILE A 346 -5.47 -24.14 16.64
N ASN A 347 -6.78 -24.23 16.75
CA ASN A 347 -7.69 -24.23 15.60
C ASN A 347 -8.10 -22.81 15.22
N LEU A 348 -8.83 -22.66 14.11
CA LEU A 348 -9.27 -21.37 13.60
C LEU A 348 -10.13 -20.58 14.61
N GLU A 349 -11.02 -21.25 15.34
CA GLU A 349 -11.88 -20.62 16.34
C GLU A 349 -11.06 -20.04 17.50
N GLU A 350 -10.11 -20.81 18.00
CA GLU A 350 -9.18 -20.37 19.06
C GLU A 350 -8.32 -19.21 18.58
N ALA A 351 -7.83 -19.24 17.33
CA ALA A 351 -7.08 -18.14 16.73
C ALA A 351 -7.92 -16.85 16.62
N LEU A 352 -9.20 -16.96 16.28
CA LEU A 352 -10.11 -15.81 16.21
C LEU A 352 -10.42 -15.22 17.61
N ILE A 353 -10.55 -16.07 18.63
CA ILE A 353 -10.69 -15.64 20.04
C ILE A 353 -9.44 -14.88 20.47
N GLU A 354 -8.27 -15.44 20.17
CA GLU A 354 -6.98 -14.81 20.52
C GLU A 354 -6.76 -13.50 19.75
N ARG A 355 -7.10 -13.43 18.45
CA ARG A 355 -7.12 -12.19 17.71
C ARG A 355 -7.95 -11.10 18.40
N ARG A 356 -9.13 -11.45 18.93
CA ARG A 356 -9.98 -10.51 19.67
C ARG A 356 -9.31 -10.03 20.95
N ARG A 357 -8.58 -10.90 21.68
CA ARG A 357 -7.81 -10.52 22.88
C ARG A 357 -6.71 -9.52 22.51
N LEU A 358 -5.93 -9.82 21.47
CA LEU A 358 -4.86 -8.97 20.97
C LEU A 358 -5.37 -7.60 20.47
N ARG A 359 -6.52 -7.57 19.79
CA ARG A 359 -7.16 -6.30 19.39
C ARG A 359 -7.50 -5.42 20.60
N ARG A 360 -8.02 -5.99 21.69
CA ARG A 360 -8.28 -5.23 22.94
C ARG A 360 -6.99 -4.71 23.57
N LEU A 361 -5.94 -5.53 23.58
CA LEU A 361 -4.64 -5.16 24.11
C LEU A 361 -4.05 -3.97 23.35
N TRP A 362 -4.05 -4.03 22.04
CA TRP A 362 -3.57 -2.94 21.19
C TRP A 362 -4.47 -1.71 21.22
N SER A 363 -5.78 -1.85 21.33
CA SER A 363 -6.70 -0.73 21.52
C SER A 363 -6.42 0.02 22.84
N SER A 364 -6.15 -0.72 23.93
CA SER A 364 -5.71 -0.12 25.20
C SER A 364 -4.40 0.64 25.04
N PHE A 365 -3.41 0.05 24.38
CA PHE A 365 -2.11 0.67 24.08
C PHE A 365 -2.27 1.95 23.22
N LEU A 366 -3.06 1.88 22.13
CA LEU A 366 -3.31 3.02 21.24
C LEU A 366 -4.29 4.05 21.80
N THR A 367 -4.93 3.78 22.94
CA THR A 367 -5.67 4.78 23.72
C THR A 367 -4.69 5.62 24.55
N GLU A 368 -3.64 5.03 25.05
CA GLU A 368 -2.57 5.74 25.76
C GLU A 368 -1.67 6.52 24.78
N TYR A 369 -1.28 5.89 23.68
CA TYR A 369 -0.44 6.49 22.65
C TYR A 369 -1.28 6.88 21.43
N THR A 370 -1.26 8.16 21.08
CA THR A 370 -1.97 8.69 19.89
C THR A 370 -1.53 7.98 18.62
N VAL A 371 -0.23 7.70 18.51
CA VAL A 371 0.39 6.92 17.41
C VAL A 371 1.49 6.01 17.95
N CYS A 372 1.74 4.91 17.22
CA CYS A 372 2.87 4.03 17.41
C CYS A 372 3.73 4.05 16.15
N ILE A 373 5.02 4.38 16.28
CA ILE A 373 5.99 4.50 15.20
C ILE A 373 7.00 3.38 15.33
N GLY A 374 7.23 2.67 14.23
CA GLY A 374 8.22 1.61 14.16
C GLY A 374 8.67 1.35 12.71
N PRO A 375 9.39 0.27 12.46
CA PRO A 375 9.88 -0.06 11.12
C PRO A 375 8.70 -0.41 10.19
N THR A 376 8.74 0.06 8.96
CA THR A 376 7.85 -0.48 7.92
C THR A 376 8.29 -1.88 7.56
N TRP A 377 9.60 -2.06 7.41
CA TRP A 377 10.23 -3.34 7.16
C TRP A 377 11.46 -3.49 8.06
N SER A 378 11.71 -4.70 8.55
CA SER A 378 12.81 -4.96 9.49
C SER A 378 14.17 -5.02 8.80
N ASN A 379 14.21 -5.05 7.46
CA ASN A 379 15.42 -5.09 6.66
C ASN A 379 15.40 -4.04 5.54
N LEU A 380 16.54 -3.82 4.89
CA LEU A 380 16.58 -3.16 3.60
C LEU A 380 16.00 -4.09 2.52
N PRO A 381 15.59 -3.57 1.35
CA PRO A 381 15.14 -4.41 0.24
C PRO A 381 16.17 -5.50 -0.08
N TRP A 382 15.74 -6.75 -0.13
CA TRP A 382 16.61 -7.89 -0.41
C TRP A 382 16.80 -8.15 -1.92
N PRO A 383 17.78 -8.98 -2.32
CA PRO A 383 17.92 -9.45 -3.70
C PRO A 383 16.66 -10.15 -4.19
N ILE A 384 16.33 -9.98 -5.47
CA ILE A 384 15.18 -10.61 -6.10
C ILE A 384 15.15 -12.13 -5.83
N ASN A 385 13.95 -12.68 -5.64
CA ASN A 385 13.71 -14.10 -5.33
C ASN A 385 14.28 -14.62 -4.01
N THR A 386 14.75 -13.76 -3.08
CA THR A 386 15.23 -14.22 -1.78
C THR A 386 14.13 -14.92 -0.97
N ASP A 387 12.87 -14.53 -1.15
CA ASP A 387 11.71 -15.19 -0.55
C ASP A 387 11.48 -16.63 -1.03
N LEU A 388 12.01 -17.00 -2.20
CA LEU A 388 11.98 -18.36 -2.76
C LEU A 388 13.20 -19.20 -2.36
N ASP A 389 14.24 -18.59 -1.80
CA ASP A 389 15.46 -19.30 -1.41
C ASP A 389 15.16 -20.30 -0.27
N PRO A 390 15.46 -21.59 -0.45
CA PRO A 390 15.14 -22.63 0.55
C PRO A 390 15.87 -22.44 1.89
N ASP A 391 17.03 -21.77 1.89
CA ASP A 391 17.83 -21.57 3.10
C ASP A 391 17.55 -20.23 3.82
N LYS A 392 17.11 -19.21 3.07
CA LYS A 392 16.96 -17.83 3.57
C LYS A 392 15.50 -17.36 3.62
N GLY A 393 14.64 -17.92 2.77
CA GLY A 393 13.28 -17.42 2.54
C GLY A 393 12.46 -17.31 3.83
N ASP A 394 12.51 -18.33 4.67
CA ASP A 394 11.74 -18.36 5.94
C ASP A 394 12.18 -17.29 6.93
N SER A 395 13.51 -17.07 7.07
CA SER A 395 14.04 -16.01 7.93
C SER A 395 13.63 -14.63 7.43
N VAL A 396 13.81 -14.40 6.12
CA VAL A 396 13.47 -13.15 5.46
C VAL A 396 11.98 -12.83 5.58
N LEU A 397 11.11 -13.83 5.43
CA LEU A 397 9.67 -13.68 5.59
C LEU A 397 9.29 -13.33 7.04
N LYS A 398 9.83 -14.05 8.04
CA LYS A 398 9.61 -13.74 9.46
C LYS A 398 9.99 -12.32 9.81
N GLU A 399 11.19 -11.91 9.41
CA GLU A 399 11.70 -10.56 9.63
C GLU A 399 10.83 -9.50 8.96
N SER A 400 10.29 -9.79 7.77
CA SER A 400 9.46 -8.85 7.01
C SER A 400 8.09 -8.65 7.61
N PHE A 401 7.48 -9.70 8.14
CA PHE A 401 6.11 -9.62 8.65
C PHE A 401 6.01 -9.17 10.10
N ILE A 402 7.12 -9.20 10.86
CA ILE A 402 7.12 -9.02 12.33
C ILE A 402 6.42 -7.73 12.79
N PHE A 403 6.59 -6.60 12.11
CA PHE A 403 5.97 -5.34 12.50
C PHE A 403 5.00 -4.78 11.45
N ILE A 404 4.87 -5.41 10.28
CA ILE A 404 3.94 -4.98 9.23
C ILE A 404 2.60 -5.71 9.30
N ALA A 405 2.60 -7.02 9.57
CA ALA A 405 1.40 -7.84 9.67
C ALA A 405 0.44 -7.45 10.82
N PRO A 406 0.90 -6.89 11.97
CA PRO A 406 -0.01 -6.38 12.99
C PRO A 406 -1.09 -5.44 12.47
N GLY A 407 -0.78 -4.56 11.52
CA GLY A 407 -1.75 -3.66 10.91
C GLY A 407 -2.93 -4.38 10.26
N ASN A 408 -2.71 -5.56 9.68
CA ASN A 408 -3.75 -6.41 9.07
C ASN A 408 -4.46 -7.25 10.11
N CYS A 409 -3.71 -7.97 10.96
CA CYS A 409 -4.29 -8.80 12.00
C CYS A 409 -5.25 -8.03 12.92
N LEU A 410 -4.82 -6.86 13.35
CA LEU A 410 -5.59 -5.99 14.24
C LEU A 410 -6.65 -5.18 13.49
N GLY A 411 -6.49 -4.98 12.18
CA GLY A 411 -7.38 -4.19 11.34
C GLY A 411 -7.19 -2.68 11.49
N ILE A 412 -6.14 -2.22 12.16
CA ILE A 412 -5.85 -0.81 12.44
C ILE A 412 -5.22 -0.08 11.25
N PRO A 413 -5.34 1.25 11.14
CA PRO A 413 -4.73 2.02 10.06
C PRO A 413 -3.21 2.11 10.21
N SER A 414 -2.51 2.25 9.08
CA SER A 414 -1.07 2.47 9.04
C SER A 414 -0.66 3.34 7.86
N VAL A 415 0.21 4.31 8.10
CA VAL A 415 0.92 5.07 7.06
C VAL A 415 2.36 4.55 6.99
N ALA A 416 2.81 4.13 5.81
CA ALA A 416 4.23 3.99 5.52
C ALA A 416 4.75 5.31 4.95
N LEU A 417 5.85 5.81 5.50
CA LEU A 417 6.43 7.10 5.15
C LEU A 417 7.93 6.96 4.86
N PRO A 418 8.42 7.34 3.67
CA PRO A 418 9.85 7.39 3.40
C PRO A 418 10.47 8.52 4.20
N MET A 419 11.67 8.29 4.74
CA MET A 419 12.36 9.23 5.63
C MET A 419 13.67 9.78 5.06
N GLY A 420 14.42 8.94 4.35
CA GLY A 420 15.72 9.28 3.83
C GLY A 420 16.26 8.20 2.88
N VAL A 421 17.57 8.23 2.68
CA VAL A 421 18.31 7.27 1.87
C VAL A 421 19.52 6.77 2.68
N ALA A 422 19.72 5.46 2.69
CA ALA A 422 20.91 4.82 3.25
C ALA A 422 21.44 3.78 2.25
N ASP A 423 22.74 3.78 2.02
CA ASP A 423 23.41 2.88 1.07
C ASP A 423 22.79 2.89 -0.33
N GLY A 424 22.30 4.06 -0.79
CA GLY A 424 21.64 4.23 -2.08
C GLY A 424 20.20 3.71 -2.15
N LEU A 425 19.61 3.28 -1.04
CA LEU A 425 18.25 2.75 -0.94
C LEU A 425 17.37 3.63 -0.04
N PRO A 426 16.06 3.72 -0.32
CA PRO A 426 15.16 4.45 0.55
C PRO A 426 15.03 3.78 1.91
N THR A 427 14.89 4.61 2.94
CA THR A 427 14.57 4.20 4.31
C THR A 427 13.26 4.83 4.74
N GLY A 428 12.58 4.21 5.71
CA GLY A 428 11.27 4.71 6.12
C GLY A 428 10.78 4.09 7.42
N ILE A 429 9.66 4.62 7.85
CA ILE A 429 8.94 4.21 9.05
C ILE A 429 7.50 3.87 8.71
N GLN A 430 6.80 3.20 9.62
CA GLN A 430 5.35 3.15 9.62
C GLN A 430 4.76 3.72 10.91
N ILE A 431 3.54 4.25 10.79
CA ILE A 431 2.81 4.93 11.84
C ILE A 431 1.46 4.26 12.00
N TYR A 432 1.21 3.60 13.13
CA TYR A 432 -0.07 3.04 13.52
C TYR A 432 -0.89 4.01 14.38
N SER A 433 -2.21 3.88 14.35
CA SER A 433 -3.11 4.50 15.31
C SER A 433 -4.31 3.59 15.59
N GLU A 434 -5.22 4.00 16.48
CA GLU A 434 -6.43 3.26 16.80
C GLU A 434 -7.35 3.09 15.57
N LEU A 435 -8.21 2.09 15.62
CA LEU A 435 -9.16 1.77 14.57
C LEU A 435 -9.99 3.01 14.17
N TYR A 436 -10.09 3.27 12.87
CA TYR A 436 -10.74 4.44 12.27
C TYR A 436 -10.13 5.81 12.64
N ARG A 437 -8.86 5.82 13.06
CA ARG A 437 -8.11 7.05 13.34
C ARG A 437 -6.96 7.27 12.34
N GLU A 438 -7.25 7.05 11.06
CA GLU A 438 -6.35 7.40 9.95
C GLU A 438 -5.91 8.87 10.03
N ASP A 439 -6.78 9.74 10.53
CA ASP A 439 -6.53 11.16 10.72
C ASP A 439 -5.31 11.43 11.60
N LEU A 440 -5.08 10.61 12.64
CA LEU A 440 -3.93 10.73 13.55
C LEU A 440 -2.64 10.20 12.91
N CYS A 441 -2.71 9.06 12.19
CA CYS A 441 -1.58 8.58 11.40
C CYS A 441 -1.13 9.64 10.39
N LEU A 442 -2.08 10.20 9.64
CA LEU A 442 -1.82 11.22 8.61
C LEU A 442 -1.34 12.54 9.23
N LEU A 443 -1.85 12.94 10.41
CA LEU A 443 -1.38 14.14 11.11
C LEU A 443 0.09 14.00 11.51
N ALA A 444 0.47 12.89 12.13
CA ALA A 444 1.86 12.64 12.50
C ALA A 444 2.76 12.57 11.25
N ALA A 445 2.30 11.86 10.20
CA ALA A 445 3.03 11.76 8.94
C ALA A 445 3.22 13.11 8.24
N GLU A 446 2.22 14.00 8.20
CA GLU A 446 2.32 15.35 7.64
C GLU A 446 3.32 16.24 8.40
N ILE A 447 3.44 16.07 9.70
CA ILE A 447 4.44 16.79 10.50
C ILE A 447 5.85 16.28 10.15
N ILE A 448 6.03 14.96 10.11
CA ILE A 448 7.31 14.32 9.84
C ILE A 448 7.75 14.56 8.37
N GLU A 449 6.82 14.51 7.42
CA GLU A 449 7.08 14.68 5.99
C GLU A 449 7.81 15.99 5.66
N LYS A 450 7.60 17.05 6.43
CA LYS A 450 8.24 18.36 6.19
C LYS A 450 9.76 18.35 6.36
N GLU A 451 10.29 17.41 7.13
CA GLU A 451 11.72 17.28 7.43
C GLU A 451 12.32 15.97 6.85
N ARG A 452 11.59 15.26 5.97
CA ARG A 452 12.11 14.08 5.29
C ARG A 452 13.09 14.47 4.18
N ASP A 453 14.00 13.57 3.85
CA ASP A 453 14.98 13.70 2.77
C ASP A 453 15.01 12.43 1.90
N CYS A 454 13.90 12.16 1.21
CA CYS A 454 13.79 11.07 0.24
C CYS A 454 13.40 11.67 -1.13
N PRO A 455 14.32 11.67 -2.11
CA PRO A 455 14.15 12.36 -3.39
C PRO A 455 13.31 11.52 -4.36
N THR A 456 12.00 11.57 -4.27
CA THR A 456 11.09 11.01 -5.29
C THR A 456 10.26 12.12 -5.92
N PRO A 457 10.00 12.10 -7.24
CA PRO A 457 10.33 11.01 -8.18
C PRO A 457 11.80 11.04 -8.64
N ILE A 458 12.29 9.84 -9.01
CA ILE A 458 13.66 9.62 -9.51
C ILE A 458 13.65 9.08 -10.94
N ASP A 459 14.77 9.20 -11.64
CA ASP A 459 15.07 8.36 -12.80
C ASP A 459 15.62 7.02 -12.28
N PRO A 460 15.28 5.88 -12.92
CA PRO A 460 15.79 4.58 -12.49
C PRO A 460 17.31 4.55 -12.50
N VAL A 461 17.89 3.93 -11.47
CA VAL A 461 19.31 3.66 -11.45
C VAL A 461 19.56 2.40 -12.28
N CYS A 462 20.33 2.56 -13.38
CA CYS A 462 20.67 1.49 -14.33
C CYS A 462 21.61 0.44 -13.76
#